data_9590a2c8964e44cf843f4e1b1f54c53b
#
_entry.id   9590a2c8964e44cf843f4e1b1f54c53b
#
_cell.length_a   1.000
_cell.length_b   1.000
_cell.length_c   1.000
_cell.angle_alpha   90.00
_cell.angle_beta   90.00
_cell.angle_gamma   90.00
#
_symmetry.space_group_name_H-M   'P 1'
#
loop_
_entity.id
_entity.type
_entity.pdbx_description
1 polymer ?
#
loop_
_entity_poly.entity_id
_entity_poly.type
_entity_poly.pdbx_seq_one_letter_code
_entity_poly.pdbx_strand_id
1 'polypeptide(L)'
;MNAPDHIVIPPFSNNWAWKFNSCFGCRSRPERGAENSRVKLRDILVQAYADAENVHLFNGPSVCLSHIDSQNKLLTLKQGQFYDFLFSNILGSMNDGSAENILQRIPAEIRDEARDYLCQAQTRSAAVRNQFATKQEQQDHMCEQLTSAKRTYKNDSDESLCMIINSQKLSNAVAVSVLLRDENENYLLTQRTCSVAIGKNIWGVSASGSLEPDDIVARTGIINCKDPFCTCAAREVEEELGLFVLANRLVTTMLMIGDEKLQPIALVEGKISGRFDLDGIKNHLKETLQAQDQKAEVRSIHCVNKQQLAKLAIKHQFSQAAHLQIQHALHQ
;
A
#
# COMPACT_ATOMS: atom_id res chain seq x y z
N MET A 1 -20.75 -14.59 5.74
CA MET A 1 -19.66 -13.75 5.16
C MET A 1 -18.98 -13.11 6.34
N ASN A 2 -17.72 -13.43 6.59
CA ASN A 2 -16.96 -12.83 7.68
C ASN A 2 -16.83 -11.33 7.40
N ALA A 3 -16.91 -10.50 8.42
CA ALA A 3 -16.67 -9.08 8.34
C ALA A 3 -15.28 -8.85 7.74
N PRO A 4 -15.07 -7.83 6.91
CA PRO A 4 -13.77 -7.58 6.31
C PRO A 4 -12.77 -7.15 7.38
N ASP A 5 -11.61 -7.82 7.41
CA ASP A 5 -10.49 -7.59 8.34
C ASP A 5 -9.71 -6.31 7.98
N HIS A 6 -10.41 -5.18 7.75
CA HIS A 6 -9.75 -3.92 7.40
C HIS A 6 -10.54 -2.71 7.90
N ILE A 7 -9.81 -1.67 8.27
CA ILE A 7 -10.38 -0.36 8.64
C ILE A 7 -10.42 0.51 7.40
N VAL A 8 -11.58 1.08 7.12
CA VAL A 8 -11.84 1.92 5.95
C VAL A 8 -12.29 3.31 6.40
N ILE A 9 -11.64 4.35 5.90
CA ILE A 9 -12.22 5.69 5.91
C ILE A 9 -13.20 5.78 4.74
N PRO A 10 -14.47 6.19 4.99
CA PRO A 10 -15.46 6.37 3.92
C PRO A 10 -14.99 7.35 2.85
N PRO A 11 -15.66 7.38 1.69
CA PRO A 11 -15.15 8.02 0.50
C PRO A 11 -14.59 9.41 0.80
N PHE A 12 -13.36 9.64 0.34
CA PHE A 12 -12.77 10.95 0.30
C PHE A 12 -13.71 11.84 -0.52
N SER A 13 -14.78 12.34 0.14
CA SER A 13 -15.53 13.44 -0.45
C SER A 13 -14.53 14.57 -0.70
N ASN A 14 -14.76 15.40 -1.72
CA ASN A 14 -13.91 16.51 -2.17
C ASN A 14 -13.46 17.52 -1.08
N ASN A 15 -13.62 17.19 0.19
CA ASN A 15 -13.42 18.03 1.35
C ASN A 15 -12.20 17.68 2.21
N TRP A 16 -11.42 16.63 1.87
CA TRP A 16 -10.16 16.35 2.56
C TRP A 16 -9.03 17.16 1.95
N ALA A 17 -8.29 17.85 2.78
CA ALA A 17 -7.05 18.54 2.42
C ALA A 17 -5.85 17.64 2.77
N TRP A 18 -4.73 17.91 2.16
CA TRP A 18 -3.46 17.27 2.49
C TRP A 18 -2.36 18.32 2.58
N LYS A 19 -1.34 18.04 3.37
CA LYS A 19 -0.10 18.81 3.43
C LYS A 19 1.09 17.88 3.34
N PHE A 20 2.13 18.32 2.67
CA PHE A 20 3.39 17.62 2.58
C PHE A 20 4.46 18.37 3.35
N ASN A 21 4.99 17.72 4.38
CA ASN A 21 6.13 18.22 5.11
C ASN A 21 7.40 17.75 4.40
N SER A 22 7.84 18.49 3.38
CA SER A 22 9.15 18.30 2.76
C SER A 22 10.20 18.87 3.70
N CYS A 23 10.51 18.20 4.77
CA CYS A 23 11.71 18.52 5.54
C CYS A 23 12.96 18.09 4.77
N PHE A 24 13.25 18.74 3.66
CA PHE A 24 14.61 18.82 3.18
C PHE A 24 15.40 19.61 4.24
N GLY A 25 15.99 18.90 5.20
CA GLY A 25 16.93 19.49 6.14
C GLY A 25 16.56 19.53 7.61
N CYS A 26 15.33 19.23 8.04
CA CYS A 26 15.07 18.98 9.46
C CYS A 26 15.28 17.50 9.83
N ARG A 27 16.41 16.95 9.49
CA ARG A 27 17.02 16.02 10.42
C ARG A 27 17.45 16.91 11.61
N SER A 28 16.67 16.92 12.69
CA SER A 28 17.33 17.13 13.99
C SER A 28 18.59 16.31 13.90
N ARG A 29 19.78 16.96 13.92
CA ARG A 29 21.06 16.24 13.83
C ARG A 29 21.03 15.18 14.92
N PRO A 30 20.77 13.88 14.59
CA PRO A 30 21.01 12.84 15.55
C PRO A 30 22.51 12.78 15.75
N GLU A 31 22.92 12.35 16.90
CA GLU A 31 24.31 12.04 17.14
C GLU A 31 24.79 11.14 16.00
N ARG A 32 25.67 11.66 15.15
CA ARG A 32 25.99 11.14 13.80
C ARG A 32 26.49 9.68 13.74
N GLY A 33 26.73 9.04 14.89
CA GLY A 33 27.21 7.65 14.98
C GLY A 33 26.09 6.60 15.05
N ALA A 34 25.11 6.79 15.93
CA ALA A 34 24.10 5.75 16.23
C ALA A 34 23.05 5.58 15.12
N GLU A 35 22.68 6.65 14.41
CA GLU A 35 21.72 6.57 13.31
C GLU A 35 22.30 5.86 12.09
N ASN A 36 23.58 6.11 11.77
CA ASN A 36 24.25 5.43 10.66
C ASN A 36 24.37 3.91 10.88
N SER A 37 24.56 3.45 12.13
CA SER A 37 24.60 2.02 12.45
C SER A 37 23.24 1.38 12.27
N ARG A 38 22.16 2.01 12.76
CA ARG A 38 20.79 1.48 12.63
C ARG A 38 20.29 1.44 11.18
N VAL A 39 20.62 2.45 10.39
CA VAL A 39 20.31 2.45 8.95
C VAL A 39 21.03 1.32 8.25
N LYS A 40 22.32 1.09 8.57
CA LYS A 40 23.10 -0.03 8.02
C LYS A 40 22.49 -1.38 8.40
N LEU A 41 22.10 -1.59 9.67
CA LEU A 41 21.46 -2.83 10.12
C LEU A 41 20.11 -3.06 9.45
N ARG A 42 19.29 -2.02 9.30
CA ARG A 42 18.04 -2.09 8.55
C ARG A 42 18.28 -2.57 7.12
N ASP A 43 19.24 -1.94 6.43
CA ASP A 43 19.53 -2.25 5.03
C ASP A 43 20.09 -3.67 4.88
N ILE A 44 20.92 -4.13 5.79
CA ILE A 44 21.44 -5.51 5.83
C ILE A 44 20.29 -6.51 6.05
N LEU A 45 19.40 -6.25 7.01
CA LEU A 45 18.24 -7.11 7.28
C LEU A 45 17.28 -7.19 6.11
N VAL A 46 17.00 -6.05 5.47
CA VAL A 46 16.13 -6.01 4.28
C VAL A 46 16.78 -6.72 3.10
N GLN A 47 18.09 -6.60 2.91
CA GLN A 47 18.81 -7.33 1.86
C GLN A 47 18.81 -8.84 2.14
N ALA A 48 19.06 -9.27 3.37
CA ALA A 48 18.99 -10.68 3.76
C ALA A 48 17.57 -11.27 3.55
N TYR A 49 16.53 -10.47 3.76
CA TYR A 49 15.16 -10.84 3.40
C TYR A 49 15.00 -10.99 1.89
N ALA A 50 15.50 -10.03 1.10
CA ALA A 50 15.43 -10.09 -0.36
C ALA A 50 16.10 -11.36 -0.90
N ASP A 51 17.27 -11.71 -0.37
CA ASP A 51 18.01 -12.91 -0.73
C ASP A 51 17.27 -14.20 -0.31
N ALA A 52 16.61 -14.19 0.86
CA ALA A 52 15.80 -15.31 1.32
C ALA A 52 14.58 -15.57 0.44
N GLU A 53 13.92 -14.50 0.01
CA GLU A 53 12.72 -14.54 -0.82
C GLU A 53 13.02 -14.62 -2.34
N ASN A 54 14.30 -14.51 -2.71
CA ASN A 54 14.74 -14.44 -4.11
C ASN A 54 14.03 -13.31 -4.88
N VAL A 55 14.05 -12.11 -4.31
CA VAL A 55 13.44 -10.90 -4.90
C VAL A 55 14.46 -9.78 -4.98
N HIS A 56 14.32 -8.94 -5.99
CA HIS A 56 15.09 -7.71 -6.08
C HIS A 56 14.37 -6.57 -5.38
N LEU A 57 15.10 -5.85 -4.54
CA LEU A 57 14.58 -4.69 -3.82
C LEU A 57 15.38 -3.45 -4.15
N PHE A 58 14.68 -2.37 -4.31
CA PHE A 58 15.26 -1.05 -4.47
C PHE A 58 14.81 -0.13 -3.33
N ASN A 59 15.77 0.52 -2.66
CA ASN A 59 15.45 1.47 -1.60
C ASN A 59 15.13 2.85 -2.20
N GLY A 60 13.99 2.96 -2.84
CA GLY A 60 13.50 4.22 -3.39
C GLY A 60 12.95 5.17 -2.31
N PRO A 61 12.86 6.47 -2.64
CA PRO A 61 12.11 7.41 -1.83
C PRO A 61 10.65 7.01 -1.81
N SER A 62 10.00 7.13 -0.66
CA SER A 62 8.58 6.88 -0.49
C SER A 62 7.91 8.02 0.29
N VAL A 63 6.60 8.09 0.22
CA VAL A 63 5.82 9.02 1.03
C VAL A 63 5.06 8.26 2.10
N CYS A 64 5.17 8.74 3.33
CA CYS A 64 4.54 8.16 4.50
C CYS A 64 3.41 9.05 5.00
N LEU A 65 2.31 8.44 5.41
CA LEU A 65 1.23 9.13 6.11
C LEU A 65 1.64 9.28 7.58
N SER A 66 1.94 10.50 8.00
CA SER A 66 2.47 10.76 9.34
C SER A 66 1.41 11.18 10.35
N HIS A 67 0.28 11.74 9.88
CA HIS A 67 -0.80 12.16 10.75
C HIS A 67 -2.12 12.26 9.99
N ILE A 68 -3.20 11.89 10.67
CA ILE A 68 -4.58 12.09 10.23
C ILE A 68 -5.28 12.98 11.25
N ASP A 69 -5.79 14.10 10.80
CA ASP A 69 -6.66 14.98 11.57
C ASP A 69 -8.08 14.86 11.01
N SER A 70 -8.88 14.01 11.65
CA SER A 70 -10.25 13.72 11.20
C SER A 70 -11.20 14.92 11.42
N GLN A 71 -10.94 15.77 12.42
CA GLN A 71 -11.77 16.94 12.70
C GLN A 71 -11.62 17.99 11.59
N ASN A 72 -10.38 18.26 11.18
CA ASN A 72 -10.09 19.22 10.12
C ASN A 72 -10.01 18.56 8.74
N LYS A 73 -10.24 17.25 8.64
CA LYS A 73 -10.13 16.46 7.40
C LYS A 73 -8.79 16.68 6.70
N LEU A 74 -7.70 16.58 7.45
CA LEU A 74 -6.36 16.87 6.97
C LEU A 74 -5.45 15.66 7.09
N LEU A 75 -4.82 15.25 5.97
CA LEU A 75 -3.75 14.27 5.91
C LEU A 75 -2.40 14.97 5.94
N THR A 76 -1.49 14.52 6.79
CA THR A 76 -0.10 14.99 6.78
C THR A 76 0.80 13.91 6.22
N LEU A 77 1.43 14.20 5.09
CA LEU A 77 2.37 13.34 4.39
C LEU A 77 3.80 13.79 4.70
N LYS A 78 4.73 12.86 4.76
CA LYS A 78 6.17 13.13 4.91
C LYS A 78 6.98 12.21 4.01
N GLN A 79 8.20 12.61 3.69
CA GLN A 79 9.14 11.74 2.96
C GLN A 79 9.66 10.62 3.87
N GLY A 80 9.82 9.42 3.31
CA GLY A 80 10.41 8.23 3.90
C GLY A 80 11.22 7.44 2.88
N GLN A 81 11.56 6.21 3.22
CA GLN A 81 12.23 5.26 2.33
C GLN A 81 11.47 3.93 2.31
N PHE A 82 11.48 3.24 1.18
CA PHE A 82 10.79 1.97 1.05
C PHE A 82 11.35 0.90 2.00
N TYR A 83 12.64 0.93 2.29
CA TYR A 83 13.24 0.02 3.28
C TYR A 83 12.73 0.24 4.70
N ASP A 84 12.31 1.45 5.08
CA ASP A 84 11.67 1.68 6.38
C ASP A 84 10.35 0.91 6.49
N PHE A 85 9.57 0.86 5.40
CA PHE A 85 8.35 0.08 5.33
C PHE A 85 8.62 -1.43 5.38
N LEU A 86 9.54 -1.92 4.57
CA LEU A 86 9.89 -3.35 4.59
C LEU A 86 10.35 -3.78 5.97
N PHE A 87 11.20 -2.99 6.62
CA PHE A 87 11.71 -3.30 7.94
C PHE A 87 10.63 -3.25 9.02
N SER A 88 9.86 -2.16 9.09
CA SER A 88 8.90 -1.95 10.19
C SER A 88 7.62 -2.77 10.04
N ASN A 89 7.13 -2.93 8.80
CA ASN A 89 5.83 -3.53 8.53
C ASN A 89 5.93 -4.99 8.11
N ILE A 90 6.92 -5.34 7.29
CA ILE A 90 7.07 -6.71 6.77
C ILE A 90 7.94 -7.54 7.72
N LEU A 91 9.21 -7.17 7.92
CA LEU A 91 10.11 -7.92 8.81
C LEU A 91 9.60 -7.89 10.26
N GLY A 92 9.09 -6.73 10.73
CA GLY A 92 8.49 -6.59 12.03
C GLY A 92 7.24 -7.45 12.27
N SER A 93 6.62 -7.98 11.22
CA SER A 93 5.46 -8.88 11.33
C SER A 93 5.78 -10.36 11.14
N MET A 94 7.03 -10.71 10.91
CA MET A 94 7.44 -12.09 10.70
C MET A 94 7.38 -12.91 11.98
N ASN A 95 7.10 -14.21 11.84
CA ASN A 95 7.26 -15.17 12.91
C ASN A 95 8.74 -15.47 13.17
N ASP A 96 9.03 -16.04 14.34
CA ASP A 96 10.40 -16.31 14.80
C ASP A 96 11.18 -17.22 13.83
N GLY A 97 10.53 -18.21 13.24
CA GLY A 97 11.18 -19.12 12.28
C GLY A 97 11.64 -18.41 11.00
N SER A 98 10.82 -17.53 10.47
CA SER A 98 11.17 -16.73 9.30
C SER A 98 12.25 -15.69 9.64
N ALA A 99 12.16 -15.06 10.81
CA ALA A 99 13.16 -14.12 11.30
C ALA A 99 14.53 -14.79 11.47
N GLU A 100 14.58 -16.00 12.05
CA GLU A 100 15.83 -16.73 12.23
C GLU A 100 16.46 -17.13 10.88
N ASN A 101 15.68 -17.53 9.89
CA ASN A 101 16.18 -17.80 8.54
C ASN A 101 16.87 -16.57 7.91
N ILE A 102 16.34 -15.38 8.13
CA ILE A 102 16.98 -14.13 7.68
C ILE A 102 18.28 -13.89 8.45
N LEU A 103 18.25 -14.04 9.79
CA LEU A 103 19.41 -13.80 10.65
C LEU A 103 20.59 -14.74 10.32
N GLN A 104 20.33 -15.97 9.90
CA GLN A 104 21.38 -16.90 9.49
C GLN A 104 22.16 -16.45 8.23
N ARG A 105 21.57 -15.56 7.42
CA ARG A 105 22.22 -14.98 6.22
C ARG A 105 23.07 -13.76 6.53
N ILE A 106 23.02 -13.27 7.77
CA ILE A 106 23.79 -12.09 8.22
C ILE A 106 25.16 -12.54 8.77
N PRO A 107 26.24 -11.77 8.53
CA PRO A 107 27.55 -12.05 9.10
C PRO A 107 27.48 -12.27 10.61
N ALA A 108 28.22 -13.26 11.12
CA ALA A 108 28.16 -13.68 12.52
C ALA A 108 28.48 -12.54 13.49
N GLU A 109 29.39 -11.66 13.09
CA GLU A 109 29.92 -10.55 13.90
C GLU A 109 28.87 -9.50 14.29
N ILE A 110 27.80 -9.37 13.47
CA ILE A 110 26.73 -8.38 13.70
C ILE A 110 25.37 -9.03 13.94
N ARG A 111 25.29 -10.37 13.97
CA ARG A 111 24.04 -11.12 14.02
C ARG A 111 23.24 -10.86 15.30
N ASP A 112 23.90 -10.75 16.43
CA ASP A 112 23.24 -10.49 17.71
C ASP A 112 22.66 -9.07 17.76
N GLU A 113 23.40 -8.07 17.25
CA GLU A 113 22.90 -6.71 17.14
C GLU A 113 21.71 -6.63 16.16
N ALA A 114 21.79 -7.34 15.05
CA ALA A 114 20.70 -7.43 14.07
C ALA A 114 19.46 -8.13 14.66
N ARG A 115 19.65 -9.18 15.47
CA ARG A 115 18.58 -9.86 16.18
C ARG A 115 17.86 -8.92 17.15
N ASP A 116 18.60 -8.20 17.97
CA ASP A 116 18.02 -7.25 18.92
C ASP A 116 17.24 -6.15 18.20
N TYR A 117 17.78 -5.65 17.08
CA TYR A 117 17.11 -4.61 16.30
C TYR A 117 15.84 -5.12 15.62
N LEU A 118 15.85 -6.34 15.07
CA LEU A 118 14.66 -6.98 14.50
C LEU A 118 13.61 -7.27 15.58
N CYS A 119 14.01 -7.76 16.76
CA CYS A 119 13.11 -7.99 17.89
C CYS A 119 12.39 -6.71 18.35
N GLN A 120 13.08 -5.57 18.35
CA GLN A 120 12.47 -4.27 18.62
C GLN A 120 11.41 -3.89 17.55
N ALA A 121 11.64 -4.21 16.26
CA ALA A 121 10.66 -3.98 15.21
C ALA A 121 9.46 -4.90 15.37
N GLN A 122 9.66 -6.18 15.67
CA GLN A 122 8.59 -7.15 15.94
C GLN A 122 7.74 -6.73 17.13
N THR A 123 8.36 -6.30 18.23
CA THR A 123 7.64 -5.80 19.41
C THR A 123 6.76 -4.59 19.08
N ARG A 124 7.26 -3.65 18.28
CA ARG A 124 6.48 -2.47 17.85
C ARG A 124 5.31 -2.87 16.94
N SER A 125 5.56 -3.74 15.97
CA SER A 125 4.54 -4.23 15.05
C SER A 125 3.45 -5.01 15.78
N ALA A 126 3.83 -5.91 16.69
CA ALA A 126 2.90 -6.67 17.52
C ALA A 126 2.02 -5.75 18.38
N ALA A 127 2.59 -4.70 18.99
CA ALA A 127 1.83 -3.75 19.78
C ALA A 127 0.76 -3.01 18.93
N VAL A 128 1.07 -2.66 17.66
CA VAL A 128 0.09 -2.04 16.75
C VAL A 128 -0.98 -3.06 16.35
N ARG A 129 -0.59 -4.30 16.01
CA ARG A 129 -1.53 -5.37 15.62
C ARG A 129 -2.50 -5.71 16.75
N ASN A 130 -2.01 -5.80 17.98
CA ASN A 130 -2.86 -6.07 19.14
C ASN A 130 -3.87 -4.94 19.37
N GLN A 131 -3.47 -3.69 19.20
CA GLN A 131 -4.39 -2.55 19.27
C GLN A 131 -5.45 -2.60 18.15
N PHE A 132 -5.05 -3.03 16.95
CA PHE A 132 -5.96 -3.22 15.82
C PHE A 132 -6.97 -4.32 16.11
N ALA A 133 -6.53 -5.51 16.51
CA ALA A 133 -7.37 -6.66 16.83
C ALA A 133 -8.38 -6.37 17.96
N THR A 134 -7.92 -5.77 19.06
CA THR A 134 -8.79 -5.43 20.20
C THR A 134 -9.90 -4.46 19.78
N LYS A 135 -9.62 -3.50 18.93
CA LYS A 135 -10.65 -2.57 18.44
C LYS A 135 -11.61 -3.24 17.46
N GLN A 136 -11.11 -4.12 16.60
CA GLN A 136 -11.94 -4.89 15.70
C GLN A 136 -12.93 -5.79 16.50
N GLU A 137 -12.46 -6.50 17.50
CA GLU A 137 -13.29 -7.30 18.40
C GLU A 137 -14.37 -6.47 19.12
N GLN A 138 -14.02 -5.25 19.58
CA GLN A 138 -14.99 -4.33 20.18
C GLN A 138 -16.04 -3.86 19.17
N GLN A 139 -15.66 -3.59 17.93
CA GLN A 139 -16.59 -3.20 16.86
C GLN A 139 -17.52 -4.35 16.48
N ASP A 140 -17.00 -5.58 16.34
CA ASP A 140 -17.79 -6.76 16.02
C ASP A 140 -18.80 -7.06 17.13
N HIS A 141 -18.40 -6.96 18.41
CA HIS A 141 -19.31 -7.14 19.54
C HIS A 141 -20.40 -6.07 19.62
N MET A 142 -20.08 -4.80 19.30
CA MET A 142 -21.08 -3.74 19.17
C MET A 142 -22.03 -3.97 17.98
N CYS A 143 -21.53 -4.48 16.86
CA CYS A 143 -22.35 -4.82 15.70
C CYS A 143 -23.33 -5.98 15.98
N GLU A 144 -22.93 -6.98 16.75
CA GLU A 144 -23.82 -8.07 17.17
C GLU A 144 -24.95 -7.59 18.08
N GLN A 145 -24.69 -6.58 18.93
CA GLN A 145 -25.72 -5.98 19.80
C GLN A 145 -26.69 -5.07 19.05
N LEU A 146 -26.32 -4.54 17.86
CA LEU A 146 -27.09 -3.57 17.08
C LEU A 146 -27.88 -4.19 15.90
N THR A 147 -28.09 -5.50 15.89
CA THR A 147 -28.76 -6.21 14.77
C THR A 147 -30.22 -5.85 14.48
N SER A 148 -30.82 -4.88 15.17
CA SER A 148 -32.19 -4.42 14.91
C SER A 148 -32.33 -2.97 14.39
N ALA A 149 -31.26 -2.20 14.28
CA ALA A 149 -31.32 -0.83 13.77
C ALA A 149 -30.50 -0.68 12.49
N LYS A 150 -31.05 -0.05 11.47
CA LYS A 150 -30.40 0.30 10.20
C LYS A 150 -28.95 0.71 10.43
N ARG A 151 -28.01 -0.12 9.89
CA ARG A 151 -26.57 0.15 9.91
C ARG A 151 -26.28 1.49 9.24
N THR A 152 -26.13 2.51 10.01
CA THR A 152 -25.43 3.71 9.62
C THR A 152 -23.97 3.47 9.99
N TYR A 153 -23.10 3.32 9.01
CA TYR A 153 -21.65 3.31 9.18
C TYR A 153 -21.25 4.69 9.76
N LYS A 154 -21.18 4.81 11.06
CA LYS A 154 -20.84 6.04 11.73
C LYS A 154 -19.45 5.92 12.36
N ASN A 155 -18.55 6.72 11.83
CA ASN A 155 -17.34 7.35 12.45
C ASN A 155 -16.35 6.55 13.33
N ASP A 156 -16.61 5.32 13.79
CA ASP A 156 -15.69 4.63 14.69
C ASP A 156 -14.44 4.05 13.97
N SER A 157 -14.55 3.78 12.66
CA SER A 157 -13.42 3.36 11.81
C SER A 157 -12.33 4.43 11.68
N ASP A 158 -12.72 5.71 11.69
CA ASP A 158 -11.80 6.83 11.53
C ASP A 158 -10.87 6.98 12.74
N GLU A 159 -11.37 6.75 13.95
CA GLU A 159 -10.56 6.85 15.18
C GLU A 159 -9.47 5.79 15.24
N SER A 160 -9.79 4.57 14.85
CA SER A 160 -8.83 3.45 14.86
C SER A 160 -7.70 3.65 13.86
N LEU A 161 -8.03 4.09 12.64
CA LEU A 161 -7.04 4.43 11.63
C LEU A 161 -6.16 5.60 12.08
N CYS A 162 -6.77 6.67 12.61
CA CYS A 162 -6.05 7.81 13.15
C CYS A 162 -5.09 7.39 14.26
N MET A 163 -5.51 6.50 15.16
CA MET A 163 -4.66 6.02 16.25
C MET A 163 -3.44 5.25 15.74
N ILE A 164 -3.63 4.32 14.77
CA ILE A 164 -2.53 3.54 14.21
C ILE A 164 -1.52 4.45 13.52
N ILE A 165 -1.99 5.31 12.63
CA ILE A 165 -1.13 6.24 11.88
C ILE A 165 -0.44 7.23 12.81
N ASN A 166 -1.19 7.86 13.72
CA ASN A 166 -0.67 8.90 14.60
C ASN A 166 0.28 8.34 15.67
N SER A 167 0.27 7.03 15.93
CA SER A 167 1.25 6.37 16.82
C SER A 167 2.68 6.45 16.30
N GLN A 168 2.88 6.59 14.99
CA GLN A 168 4.16 6.62 14.28
C GLN A 168 5.11 5.44 14.63
N LYS A 169 4.56 4.32 15.09
CA LYS A 169 5.35 3.11 15.42
C LYS A 169 5.81 2.35 14.19
N LEU A 170 5.10 2.54 13.06
CA LEU A 170 5.39 1.95 11.76
C LEU A 170 5.76 3.04 10.76
N SER A 171 6.33 2.64 9.62
CA SER A 171 6.70 3.58 8.57
C SER A 171 5.48 4.29 7.96
N ASN A 172 4.34 3.60 7.86
CA ASN A 172 3.12 4.10 7.22
C ASN A 172 3.34 4.57 5.77
N ALA A 173 4.26 3.93 5.03
CA ALA A 173 4.45 4.23 3.61
C ALA A 173 3.14 3.99 2.85
N VAL A 174 2.70 5.00 2.12
CA VAL A 174 1.41 4.96 1.42
C VAL A 174 1.56 4.23 0.10
N ALA A 175 0.63 3.32 -0.17
CA ALA A 175 0.44 2.72 -1.48
C ALA A 175 -0.85 3.24 -2.13
N VAL A 176 -0.96 3.03 -3.44
CA VAL A 176 -2.19 3.19 -4.21
C VAL A 176 -2.62 1.86 -4.81
N SER A 177 -3.91 1.68 -4.95
CA SER A 177 -4.52 0.55 -5.65
C SER A 177 -5.54 1.12 -6.64
N VAL A 178 -5.41 0.80 -7.93
CA VAL A 178 -6.11 1.49 -9.02
C VAL A 178 -7.02 0.53 -9.77
N LEU A 179 -8.32 0.77 -9.75
CA LEU A 179 -9.29 0.02 -10.54
C LEU A 179 -9.78 0.88 -11.71
N LEU A 180 -9.45 0.46 -12.93
CA LEU A 180 -9.90 1.12 -14.15
C LEU A 180 -11.08 0.38 -14.77
N ARG A 181 -11.99 1.15 -15.37
CA ARG A 181 -13.05 0.66 -16.25
C ARG A 181 -13.06 1.40 -17.58
N ASP A 182 -13.49 0.73 -18.63
CA ASP A 182 -13.66 1.31 -19.94
C ASP A 182 -15.09 1.90 -20.13
N GLU A 183 -15.38 2.45 -21.32
CA GLU A 183 -16.71 3.00 -21.64
C GLU A 183 -17.82 1.94 -21.64
N ASN A 184 -17.47 0.67 -21.86
CA ASN A 184 -18.39 -0.45 -21.86
C ASN A 184 -18.56 -1.09 -20.46
N GLU A 185 -18.07 -0.41 -19.42
CA GLU A 185 -18.10 -0.91 -18.03
C GLU A 185 -17.35 -2.25 -17.86
N ASN A 186 -16.32 -2.51 -18.69
CA ASN A 186 -15.40 -3.59 -18.47
C ASN A 186 -14.27 -3.12 -17.52
N TYR A 187 -13.85 -3.97 -16.62
CA TYR A 187 -12.81 -3.73 -15.65
C TYR A 187 -11.51 -4.41 -16.09
N LEU A 188 -10.40 -3.75 -15.90
CA LEU A 188 -9.08 -4.29 -16.16
C LEU A 188 -8.49 -4.85 -14.86
N LEU A 189 -8.16 -6.14 -14.87
CA LEU A 189 -7.53 -6.84 -13.75
C LEU A 189 -6.15 -7.33 -14.16
N THR A 190 -5.25 -7.44 -13.19
CA THR A 190 -3.89 -7.92 -13.38
C THR A 190 -3.62 -9.14 -12.51
N GLN A 191 -2.65 -9.96 -12.93
CA GLN A 191 -2.07 -11.00 -12.10
C GLN A 191 -0.60 -10.66 -11.89
N ARG A 192 -0.16 -10.61 -10.63
CA ARG A 192 1.22 -10.26 -10.27
C ARG A 192 2.17 -11.41 -10.61
N THR A 193 3.43 -11.05 -10.88
CA THR A 193 4.50 -12.04 -11.09
C THR A 193 4.90 -12.71 -9.78
N CYS A 194 5.73 -13.76 -9.88
CA CYS A 194 6.34 -14.39 -8.72
C CYS A 194 7.60 -13.66 -8.21
N SER A 195 8.13 -12.70 -8.98
CA SER A 195 9.35 -11.94 -8.67
C SER A 195 9.12 -10.69 -7.80
N VAL A 196 7.86 -10.28 -7.60
CA VAL A 196 7.56 -9.12 -6.76
C VAL A 196 7.82 -9.42 -5.28
N ALA A 197 8.25 -8.39 -4.53
CA ALA A 197 8.52 -8.53 -3.10
C ALA A 197 7.28 -8.89 -2.28
N ILE A 198 6.10 -8.45 -2.72
CA ILE A 198 4.85 -8.55 -1.97
C ILE A 198 3.70 -8.99 -2.88
N GLY A 199 2.91 -9.96 -2.42
CA GLY A 199 1.72 -10.42 -3.15
C GLY A 199 2.06 -11.21 -4.42
N LYS A 200 3.00 -12.16 -4.33
CA LYS A 200 3.40 -13.05 -5.43
C LYS A 200 2.21 -13.85 -5.97
N ASN A 201 2.03 -13.86 -7.29
CA ASN A 201 1.02 -14.66 -8.01
C ASN A 201 -0.45 -14.37 -7.63
N ILE A 202 -0.75 -13.38 -6.81
CA ILE A 202 -2.14 -13.00 -6.50
C ILE A 202 -2.74 -12.16 -7.62
N TRP A 203 -4.06 -12.15 -7.67
CA TRP A 203 -4.80 -11.25 -8.51
C TRP A 203 -4.86 -9.85 -7.89
N GLY A 204 -4.74 -8.84 -8.72
CA GLY A 204 -4.87 -7.43 -8.38
C GLY A 204 -5.91 -6.72 -9.23
N VAL A 205 -6.16 -5.49 -8.91
CA VAL A 205 -6.86 -4.54 -9.77
C VAL A 205 -5.94 -4.08 -10.90
N SER A 206 -6.26 -2.99 -11.59
CA SER A 206 -5.55 -2.59 -12.81
C SER A 206 -4.07 -2.31 -12.59
N ALA A 207 -3.73 -1.52 -11.56
CA ALA A 207 -2.35 -1.19 -11.19
C ALA A 207 -2.23 -0.95 -9.69
N SER A 208 -0.99 -0.99 -9.16
CA SER A 208 -0.74 -0.68 -7.75
C SER A 208 0.73 -0.33 -7.53
N GLY A 209 0.99 0.66 -6.69
CA GLY A 209 2.37 1.02 -6.36
C GLY A 209 2.48 1.92 -5.16
N SER A 210 3.67 2.44 -4.93
CA SER A 210 4.00 3.28 -3.78
C SER A 210 3.95 4.76 -4.14
N LEU A 211 3.37 5.55 -3.26
CA LEU A 211 3.39 7.01 -3.38
C LEU A 211 4.82 7.53 -3.24
N GLU A 212 5.29 8.27 -4.22
CA GLU A 212 6.63 8.85 -4.28
C GLU A 212 6.60 10.38 -4.08
N PRO A 213 7.70 11.00 -3.64
CA PRO A 213 7.76 12.46 -3.51
C PRO A 213 7.45 13.21 -4.81
N ASP A 214 7.84 12.67 -5.96
CA ASP A 214 7.62 13.27 -7.27
C ASP A 214 6.12 13.28 -7.66
N ASP A 215 5.30 12.42 -7.06
CA ASP A 215 3.84 12.45 -7.22
C ASP A 215 3.20 13.66 -6.54
N ILE A 216 3.91 14.29 -5.58
CA ILE A 216 3.42 15.42 -4.79
C ILE A 216 4.03 16.72 -5.27
N VAL A 217 5.36 16.75 -5.40
CA VAL A 217 6.13 17.94 -5.71
C VAL A 217 6.83 17.72 -7.03
N ALA A 218 6.46 18.49 -8.05
CA ALA A 218 7.18 18.47 -9.31
C ALA A 218 8.67 18.75 -9.06
N ARG A 219 9.55 18.23 -9.91
CA ARG A 219 11.01 18.45 -9.86
C ARG A 219 11.42 19.94 -9.78
N THR A 220 10.51 20.84 -10.14
CA THR A 220 10.65 22.30 -10.00
C THR A 220 10.41 22.81 -8.57
N GLY A 221 10.06 21.97 -7.62
CA GLY A 221 9.71 22.36 -6.24
C GLY A 221 8.30 22.93 -6.07
N ILE A 222 7.48 22.95 -7.12
CA ILE A 222 6.10 23.44 -7.08
C ILE A 222 5.17 22.28 -6.78
N ILE A 223 4.30 22.45 -5.75
CA ILE A 223 3.22 21.50 -5.48
C ILE A 223 2.20 21.58 -6.63
N ASN A 224 2.14 20.55 -7.45
CA ASN A 224 1.43 20.58 -8.72
C ASN A 224 0.16 19.73 -8.75
N CYS A 225 -0.16 18.97 -7.70
CA CYS A 225 -1.30 18.07 -7.74
C CYS A 225 -2.38 18.45 -6.72
N LYS A 226 -3.64 18.34 -7.14
CA LYS A 226 -4.79 18.47 -6.24
C LYS A 226 -4.97 17.22 -5.38
N ASP A 227 -4.64 16.05 -5.93
CA ASP A 227 -4.71 14.74 -5.28
C ASP A 227 -3.45 13.92 -5.61
N PRO A 228 -2.53 13.75 -4.65
CA PRO A 228 -1.29 13.01 -4.86
C PRO A 228 -1.53 11.54 -5.16
N PHE A 229 -2.61 10.96 -4.64
CA PHE A 229 -2.93 9.56 -4.88
C PHE A 229 -3.36 9.34 -6.34
N CYS A 230 -4.13 10.26 -6.90
CA CYS A 230 -4.49 10.21 -8.32
C CYS A 230 -3.27 10.44 -9.24
N THR A 231 -2.30 11.28 -8.83
CA THR A 231 -1.06 11.47 -9.57
C THR A 231 -0.22 10.19 -9.58
N CYS A 232 -0.02 9.59 -8.41
CA CYS A 232 0.63 8.29 -8.26
C CYS A 232 -0.09 7.22 -9.08
N ALA A 233 -1.40 7.13 -8.98
CA ALA A 233 -2.21 6.16 -9.72
C ALA A 233 -2.02 6.28 -11.24
N ALA A 234 -1.97 7.50 -11.77
CA ALA A 234 -1.74 7.75 -13.20
C ALA A 234 -0.34 7.27 -13.62
N ARG A 235 0.70 7.54 -12.82
CA ARG A 235 2.07 7.07 -13.07
C ARG A 235 2.16 5.55 -13.05
N GLU A 236 1.61 4.88 -12.02
CA GLU A 236 1.63 3.42 -11.92
C GLU A 236 0.90 2.73 -13.08
N VAL A 237 -0.23 3.30 -13.53
CA VAL A 237 -0.96 2.80 -14.70
C VAL A 237 -0.11 2.91 -15.96
N GLU A 238 0.63 4.00 -16.15
CA GLU A 238 1.54 4.17 -17.27
C GLU A 238 2.74 3.23 -17.19
N GLU A 239 3.38 3.11 -16.03
CA GLU A 239 4.54 2.26 -15.81
C GLU A 239 4.21 0.76 -15.92
N GLU A 240 3.13 0.29 -15.28
CA GLU A 240 2.76 -1.13 -15.27
C GLU A 240 2.06 -1.57 -16.56
N LEU A 241 1.25 -0.72 -17.19
CA LEU A 241 0.35 -1.10 -18.28
C LEU A 241 0.61 -0.38 -19.60
N GLY A 242 1.46 0.64 -19.62
CA GLY A 242 1.67 1.50 -20.79
C GLY A 242 0.43 2.33 -21.17
N LEU A 243 -0.52 2.51 -20.25
CA LEU A 243 -1.74 3.27 -20.48
C LEU A 243 -1.60 4.70 -19.95
N PHE A 244 -1.78 5.67 -20.80
CA PHE A 244 -1.82 7.07 -20.38
C PHE A 244 -3.20 7.46 -19.87
N VAL A 245 -3.30 7.77 -18.59
CA VAL A 245 -4.52 8.23 -17.92
C VAL A 245 -4.25 9.56 -17.20
N LEU A 246 -5.08 10.56 -17.46
CA LEU A 246 -4.96 11.84 -16.77
C LEU A 246 -5.37 11.72 -15.30
N ALA A 247 -4.56 12.19 -14.38
CA ALA A 247 -4.84 12.15 -12.93
C ALA A 247 -6.19 12.79 -12.55
N ASN A 248 -6.65 13.81 -13.29
CA ASN A 248 -7.95 14.46 -13.06
C ASN A 248 -9.16 13.63 -13.55
N ARG A 249 -8.93 12.48 -14.17
CA ARG A 249 -9.95 11.48 -14.52
C ARG A 249 -10.03 10.34 -13.52
N LEU A 250 -9.16 10.37 -12.54
CA LEU A 250 -9.11 9.42 -11.43
C LEU A 250 -9.71 10.06 -10.18
N VAL A 251 -10.25 9.23 -9.30
CA VAL A 251 -10.87 9.65 -8.04
C VAL A 251 -10.40 8.73 -6.93
N THR A 252 -9.87 9.32 -5.86
CA THR A 252 -9.58 8.57 -4.63
C THR A 252 -10.90 8.33 -3.91
N THR A 253 -11.31 7.07 -3.82
CA THR A 253 -12.59 6.69 -3.22
C THR A 253 -12.49 6.39 -1.74
N MET A 254 -11.36 5.81 -1.29
CA MET A 254 -11.15 5.40 0.10
C MET A 254 -9.67 5.43 0.46
N LEU A 255 -9.40 5.52 1.76
CA LEU A 255 -8.10 5.17 2.36
C LEU A 255 -8.34 4.01 3.32
N MET A 256 -7.56 2.95 3.20
CA MET A 256 -7.66 1.78 4.07
C MET A 256 -6.32 1.43 4.72
N ILE A 257 -6.37 0.68 5.81
CA ILE A 257 -5.23 -0.11 6.32
C ILE A 257 -5.66 -1.56 6.32
N GLY A 258 -4.90 -2.41 5.63
CA GLY A 258 -5.06 -3.86 5.71
C GLY A 258 -4.36 -4.40 6.96
N ASP A 259 -4.91 -5.46 7.56
CA ASP A 259 -4.36 -6.14 8.74
C ASP A 259 -3.02 -6.84 8.44
N GLU A 260 -2.86 -7.36 7.24
CA GLU A 260 -1.70 -8.15 6.81
C GLU A 260 -0.38 -7.38 6.91
N LYS A 261 -0.38 -6.14 6.42
CA LYS A 261 0.84 -5.30 6.31
C LYS A 261 0.78 -4.03 7.14
N LEU A 262 -0.38 -3.69 7.68
CA LEU A 262 -0.65 -2.41 8.35
C LEU A 262 -0.18 -1.20 7.49
N GLN A 263 -0.33 -1.33 6.17
CA GLN A 263 0.06 -0.31 5.20
C GLN A 263 -1.16 0.55 4.85
N PRO A 264 -1.05 1.88 4.89
CA PRO A 264 -2.08 2.76 4.33
C PRO A 264 -2.14 2.60 2.82
N ILE A 265 -3.33 2.34 2.27
CA ILE A 265 -3.55 2.15 0.84
C ILE A 265 -4.69 3.06 0.41
N ALA A 266 -4.41 3.98 -0.53
CA ALA A 266 -5.43 4.79 -1.17
C ALA A 266 -6.06 3.98 -2.33
N LEU A 267 -7.37 3.83 -2.30
CA LEU A 267 -8.13 3.16 -3.36
C LEU A 267 -8.58 4.21 -4.38
N VAL A 268 -8.12 4.05 -5.60
CA VAL A 268 -8.35 4.99 -6.70
C VAL A 268 -9.14 4.30 -7.81
N GLU A 269 -10.17 4.96 -8.30
CA GLU A 269 -10.98 4.47 -9.41
C GLU A 269 -10.92 5.44 -10.58
N GLY A 270 -11.01 4.90 -11.81
CA GLY A 270 -11.04 5.70 -13.00
C GLY A 270 -11.82 5.09 -14.16
N LYS A 271 -12.34 5.96 -15.02
CA LYS A 271 -12.95 5.56 -16.27
C LYS A 271 -12.12 6.12 -17.42
N ILE A 272 -11.63 5.22 -18.28
CA ILE A 272 -10.93 5.61 -19.50
C ILE A 272 -11.92 5.93 -20.61
N SER A 273 -11.51 6.77 -21.56
CA SER A 273 -12.26 7.01 -22.79
C SER A 273 -12.01 5.87 -23.77
N GLY A 274 -13.09 5.35 -24.36
CA GLY A 274 -13.02 4.23 -25.30
C GLY A 274 -12.87 2.87 -24.61
N ARG A 275 -12.35 1.90 -25.34
CA ARG A 275 -12.08 0.53 -24.86
C ARG A 275 -10.62 0.38 -24.48
N PHE A 276 -10.32 -0.61 -23.63
CA PHE A 276 -8.94 -0.99 -23.35
C PHE A 276 -8.26 -1.51 -24.63
N ASP A 277 -7.11 -0.93 -24.95
CA ASP A 277 -6.19 -1.47 -25.99
C ASP A 277 -5.41 -2.65 -25.38
N LEU A 278 -6.03 -3.83 -25.37
CA LEU A 278 -5.44 -5.02 -24.77
C LEU A 278 -4.18 -5.48 -25.50
N ASP A 279 -4.06 -5.23 -26.78
CA ASP A 279 -2.87 -5.62 -27.54
C ASP A 279 -1.71 -4.68 -27.29
N GLY A 280 -1.97 -3.38 -27.18
CA GLY A 280 -0.99 -2.39 -26.74
C GLY A 280 -0.47 -2.71 -25.34
N ILE A 281 -1.35 -2.99 -24.37
CA ILE A 281 -0.95 -3.37 -23.01
C ILE A 281 -0.11 -4.65 -23.01
N LYS A 282 -0.53 -5.70 -23.76
CA LYS A 282 0.25 -6.95 -23.85
C LYS A 282 1.63 -6.75 -24.46
N ASN A 283 1.75 -5.86 -25.44
CA ASN A 283 3.05 -5.53 -26.05
C ASN A 283 3.95 -4.80 -25.05
N HIS A 284 3.41 -3.82 -24.32
CA HIS A 284 4.12 -3.14 -23.24
C HIS A 284 4.63 -4.13 -22.18
N LEU A 285 3.77 -5.06 -21.72
CA LEU A 285 4.16 -6.08 -20.76
C LEU A 285 5.26 -7.01 -21.29
N LYS A 286 5.22 -7.39 -22.59
CA LYS A 286 6.28 -8.20 -23.21
C LYS A 286 7.60 -7.46 -23.27
N GLU A 287 7.58 -6.18 -23.65
CA GLU A 287 8.78 -5.33 -23.72
C GLU A 287 9.40 -5.17 -22.32
N THR A 288 8.59 -4.90 -21.31
CA THR A 288 9.03 -4.78 -19.91
C THR A 288 9.64 -6.07 -19.38
N LEU A 289 9.03 -7.24 -19.69
CA LEU A 289 9.56 -8.55 -19.32
C LEU A 289 10.87 -8.89 -20.05
N GLN A 290 11.01 -8.50 -21.33
CA GLN A 290 12.20 -8.78 -22.14
C GLN A 290 13.37 -7.86 -21.81
N ALA A 291 13.12 -6.65 -21.36
CA ALA A 291 14.16 -5.70 -20.96
C ALA A 291 14.98 -6.19 -19.77
N GLN A 292 14.70 -7.41 -19.24
CA GLN A 292 15.30 -7.94 -18.00
C GLN A 292 15.22 -6.92 -16.86
N ASP A 293 14.41 -5.90 -17.03
CA ASP A 293 14.16 -4.95 -15.99
C ASP A 293 13.34 -5.70 -14.95
N GLN A 294 13.97 -5.93 -13.81
CA GLN A 294 13.41 -6.68 -12.67
C GLN A 294 12.13 -6.06 -12.12
N LYS A 295 11.62 -5.05 -12.81
CA LYS A 295 10.41 -4.28 -12.50
C LYS A 295 9.12 -4.86 -13.08
N ALA A 296 9.15 -5.90 -13.90
CA ALA A 296 7.92 -6.48 -14.42
C ALA A 296 7.06 -7.07 -13.29
N GLU A 297 6.11 -6.28 -12.82
CA GLU A 297 5.22 -6.64 -11.71
C GLU A 297 4.00 -7.42 -12.18
N VAL A 298 3.58 -7.21 -13.43
CA VAL A 298 2.37 -7.79 -14.02
C VAL A 298 2.72 -8.95 -14.95
N ARG A 299 2.11 -10.12 -14.68
CA ARG A 299 2.25 -11.33 -15.50
C ARG A 299 1.22 -11.43 -16.61
N SER A 300 -0.02 -11.06 -16.31
CA SER A 300 -1.14 -11.16 -17.24
C SER A 300 -2.22 -10.14 -16.92
N ILE A 301 -3.03 -9.82 -17.93
CA ILE A 301 -4.18 -8.91 -17.83
C ILE A 301 -5.46 -9.62 -18.22
N HIS A 302 -6.56 -9.20 -17.61
CA HIS A 302 -7.90 -9.69 -17.88
C HIS A 302 -8.89 -8.52 -17.95
N CYS A 303 -9.56 -8.38 -19.06
CA CYS A 303 -10.64 -7.43 -19.24
C CYS A 303 -11.97 -8.16 -19.05
N VAL A 304 -12.76 -7.74 -18.05
CA VAL A 304 -13.93 -8.47 -17.60
C VAL A 304 -15.11 -7.53 -17.36
N ASN A 305 -16.31 -7.98 -17.70
CA ASN A 305 -17.51 -7.26 -17.34
C ASN A 305 -17.90 -7.48 -15.87
N LYS A 306 -18.90 -6.74 -15.38
CA LYS A 306 -19.34 -6.78 -13.98
C LYS A 306 -19.73 -8.19 -13.48
N GLN A 307 -20.37 -9.01 -14.34
CA GLN A 307 -20.74 -10.38 -13.98
C GLN A 307 -19.53 -11.31 -13.85
N GLN A 308 -18.56 -11.18 -14.76
CA GLN A 308 -17.33 -11.92 -14.73
C GLN A 308 -16.48 -11.50 -13.53
N LEU A 309 -16.43 -10.20 -13.21
CA LEU A 309 -15.75 -9.64 -12.05
C LEU A 309 -16.29 -10.28 -10.75
N ALA A 310 -17.61 -10.37 -10.59
CA ALA A 310 -18.24 -11.01 -9.42
C ALA A 310 -17.84 -12.50 -9.29
N LYS A 311 -17.78 -13.23 -10.41
CA LYS A 311 -17.36 -14.64 -10.41
C LYS A 311 -15.88 -14.80 -10.05
N LEU A 312 -15.02 -13.93 -10.57
CA LEU A 312 -13.58 -13.98 -10.28
C LEU A 312 -13.29 -13.63 -8.83
N ALA A 313 -14.01 -12.67 -8.25
CA ALA A 313 -13.87 -12.29 -6.84
C ALA A 313 -14.14 -13.45 -5.85
N ILE A 314 -14.99 -14.40 -6.25
CA ILE A 314 -15.27 -15.60 -5.45
C ILE A 314 -14.24 -16.69 -5.70
N LYS A 315 -13.73 -16.82 -6.93
CA LYS A 315 -12.92 -17.96 -7.38
C LYS A 315 -11.43 -17.79 -7.08
N HIS A 316 -10.94 -16.57 -7.06
CA HIS A 316 -9.50 -16.28 -6.98
C HIS A 316 -9.16 -15.48 -5.72
N GLN A 317 -7.91 -15.64 -5.29
CA GLN A 317 -7.36 -14.83 -4.20
C GLN A 317 -6.93 -13.47 -4.75
N PHE A 318 -7.52 -12.43 -4.20
CA PHE A 318 -7.16 -11.04 -4.44
C PHE A 318 -6.46 -10.45 -3.22
N SER A 319 -5.69 -9.38 -3.43
CA SER A 319 -5.24 -8.56 -2.31
C SER A 319 -6.44 -7.94 -1.59
N GLN A 320 -6.30 -7.64 -0.30
CA GLN A 320 -7.39 -7.01 0.48
C GLN A 320 -7.90 -5.71 -0.18
N ALA A 321 -6.98 -4.85 -0.65
CA ALA A 321 -7.35 -3.62 -1.36
C ALA A 321 -8.14 -3.90 -2.63
N ALA A 322 -7.70 -4.85 -3.45
CA ALA A 322 -8.39 -5.24 -4.66
C ALA A 322 -9.77 -5.81 -4.37
N HIS A 323 -9.89 -6.67 -3.34
CA HIS A 323 -11.18 -7.25 -2.94
C HIS A 323 -12.19 -6.16 -2.54
N LEU A 324 -11.75 -5.18 -1.74
CA LEU A 324 -12.60 -4.07 -1.32
C LEU A 324 -13.03 -3.18 -2.51
N GLN A 325 -12.11 -2.85 -3.42
CA GLN A 325 -12.44 -2.08 -4.63
C GLN A 325 -13.45 -2.82 -5.52
N ILE A 326 -13.24 -4.12 -5.70
CA ILE A 326 -14.17 -4.96 -6.47
C ILE A 326 -15.57 -4.98 -5.82
N GLN A 327 -15.63 -5.15 -4.50
CA GLN A 327 -16.91 -5.07 -3.78
C GLN A 327 -17.59 -3.71 -4.00
N HIS A 328 -16.86 -2.61 -3.85
CA HIS A 328 -17.37 -1.26 -4.09
C HIS A 328 -17.91 -1.11 -5.52
N ALA A 329 -17.15 -1.55 -6.53
CA ALA A 329 -17.57 -1.49 -7.93
C ALA A 329 -18.80 -2.35 -8.24
N LEU A 330 -18.97 -3.47 -7.55
CA LEU A 330 -20.16 -4.33 -7.72
C LEU A 330 -21.42 -3.73 -7.12
N HIS A 331 -21.30 -2.84 -6.15
CA HIS A 331 -22.43 -2.19 -5.45
C HIS A 331 -22.82 -0.82 -6.05
N GLN A 332 -22.02 -0.24 -6.95
CA GLN A 332 -22.37 0.91 -7.79
C GLN A 332 -23.33 0.51 -8.92
#